data_c229899c70ce04141d233000b29174d0
#
_entry.id   c229899c70ce04141d233000b29174d0
#
_cell.length_a   1.000
_cell.length_b   1.000
_cell.length_c   1.000
_cell.angle_alpha   90.00
_cell.angle_beta   90.00
_cell.angle_gamma   90.00
#
_symmetry.space_group_name_H-M   'P 1'
#
loop_
_entity.id
_entity.type
_entity.pdbx_description
1 polymer ?
#
loop_
_entity_poly.entity_id
_entity_poly.type
_entity_poly.pdbx_seq_one_letter_code
_entity_poly.pdbx_strand_id
1 'polypeptide(L)'
;MKELENMFSKEIVVRCESGLHNKQATYFVQKANEFSGSIWVESDNRRMNAKSLLGIMSLGIVTGAVVTLSADGADAQEAVEALEALLQRDVY
;
A
#
# COMPACT_ATOMS: atom_id res chain seq x y z
N MET A 1 -13.90 12.60 15.94
CA MET A 1 -12.56 13.02 15.64
C MET A 1 -12.40 13.19 14.16
N LYS A 2 -11.97 14.37 13.76
CA LYS A 2 -11.95 14.72 12.35
C LYS A 2 -10.95 13.90 11.56
N GLU A 3 -9.80 13.57 12.19
CA GLU A 3 -8.83 12.75 11.51
C GLU A 3 -9.38 11.38 11.17
N LEU A 4 -10.22 10.83 12.03
CA LEU A 4 -10.77 9.51 11.77
C LEU A 4 -11.78 9.52 10.63
N GLU A 5 -12.47 10.64 10.45
CA GLU A 5 -13.45 10.76 9.38
C GLU A 5 -12.79 10.74 8.00
N ASN A 6 -11.51 11.12 7.93
CA ASN A 6 -10.78 11.16 6.66
C ASN A 6 -9.86 9.96 6.45
N MET A 7 -9.96 8.98 7.34
CA MET A 7 -9.16 7.77 7.17
C MET A 7 -9.94 6.71 6.42
N PHE A 8 -9.23 5.98 5.59
CA PHE A 8 -9.80 4.85 4.86
C PHE A 8 -8.83 3.68 4.96
N SER A 9 -9.34 2.51 5.32
CA SER A 9 -8.53 1.30 5.45
C SER A 9 -9.20 0.16 4.73
N LYS A 10 -8.38 -0.74 4.18
CA LYS A 10 -8.90 -1.91 3.49
C LYS A 10 -7.89 -3.05 3.61
N GLU A 11 -8.41 -4.24 3.91
CA GLU A 11 -7.60 -5.45 3.94
C GLU A 11 -7.60 -6.07 2.54
N ILE A 12 -6.41 -6.42 2.05
CA ILE A 12 -6.22 -6.85 0.67
C ILE A 12 -5.35 -8.09 0.64
N VAL A 13 -5.76 -9.07 -0.17
CA VAL A 13 -4.92 -10.24 -0.44
C VAL A 13 -4.04 -9.91 -1.63
N VAL A 14 -2.73 -10.05 -1.47
CA VAL A 14 -1.76 -9.76 -2.53
C VAL A 14 -1.80 -10.89 -3.56
N ARG A 15 -2.04 -10.53 -4.81
CA ARG A 15 -2.16 -11.51 -5.89
C ARG A 15 -1.12 -11.35 -6.99
N CYS A 16 -0.38 -10.24 -7.01
CA CYS A 16 0.72 -10.09 -7.96
C CYS A 16 1.78 -11.15 -7.64
N GLU A 17 2.25 -11.84 -8.66
CA GLU A 17 3.15 -12.98 -8.46
C GLU A 17 4.47 -12.58 -7.86
N SER A 18 4.97 -11.41 -8.22
CA SER A 18 6.26 -10.92 -7.71
C SER A 18 6.18 -10.42 -6.27
N GLY A 19 4.96 -10.25 -5.72
CA GLY A 19 4.82 -9.62 -4.43
C GLY A 19 5.28 -8.17 -4.48
N LEU A 20 5.63 -7.58 -3.34
CA LEU A 20 6.11 -6.20 -3.31
C LEU A 20 7.64 -6.18 -3.24
N HIS A 21 8.26 -6.57 -4.34
CA HIS A 21 9.72 -6.61 -4.50
C HIS A 21 10.10 -5.91 -5.81
N ASN A 22 11.32 -5.41 -5.86
CA ASN A 22 11.93 -4.89 -7.10
C ASN A 22 11.02 -3.89 -7.82
N LYS A 23 10.71 -4.13 -9.09
CA LYS A 23 9.91 -3.20 -9.89
C LYS A 23 8.52 -2.99 -9.33
N GLN A 24 7.89 -4.06 -8.84
CA GLN A 24 6.55 -3.95 -8.28
C GLN A 24 6.54 -2.99 -7.09
N ALA A 25 7.53 -3.12 -6.20
CA ALA A 25 7.65 -2.23 -5.04
C ALA A 25 7.92 -0.79 -5.49
N THR A 26 8.74 -0.61 -6.51
CA THR A 26 9.04 0.73 -7.02
C THR A 26 7.79 1.41 -7.55
N TYR A 27 6.99 0.70 -8.36
CA TYR A 27 5.75 1.26 -8.88
C TYR A 27 4.77 1.56 -7.77
N PHE A 28 4.70 0.68 -6.77
CA PHE A 28 3.82 0.88 -5.62
C PHE A 28 4.18 2.17 -4.89
N VAL A 29 5.46 2.37 -4.59
CA VAL A 29 5.91 3.56 -3.86
C VAL A 29 5.71 4.82 -4.71
N GLN A 30 5.97 4.75 -6.02
CA GLN A 30 5.76 5.89 -6.90
C GLN A 30 4.28 6.29 -6.91
N LYS A 31 3.38 5.30 -6.99
CA LYS A 31 1.95 5.58 -6.97
C LYS A 31 1.55 6.23 -5.64
N ALA A 32 2.05 5.69 -4.53
CA ALA A 32 1.73 6.25 -3.22
C ALA A 32 2.16 7.71 -3.11
N ASN A 33 3.29 8.06 -3.72
CA ASN A 33 3.80 9.43 -3.66
C ASN A 33 2.99 10.42 -4.50
N GLU A 34 2.04 9.94 -5.31
CA GLU A 34 1.16 10.84 -6.06
C GLU A 34 0.05 11.43 -5.19
N PHE A 35 -0.16 10.88 -4.00
CA PHE A 35 -1.22 11.32 -3.10
C PHE A 35 -0.62 12.14 -1.97
N SER A 36 -1.37 13.15 -1.52
CA SER A 36 -0.83 14.10 -0.53
C SER A 36 -0.88 13.60 0.90
N GLY A 37 -1.84 12.73 1.22
CA GLY A 37 -2.01 12.24 2.59
C GLY A 37 -1.00 11.16 2.94
N SER A 38 -1.02 10.75 4.19
CA SER A 38 -0.19 9.65 4.66
C SER A 38 -0.81 8.32 4.24
N ILE A 39 0.03 7.37 3.87
CA ILE A 39 -0.43 6.04 3.47
C ILE A 39 0.45 5.01 4.16
N TRP A 40 -0.18 3.98 4.72
CA TRP A 40 0.51 2.96 5.50
C TRP A 40 0.19 1.59 4.96
N VAL A 41 1.16 0.69 5.03
CA VAL A 41 0.98 -0.73 4.74
C VAL A 41 1.32 -1.51 5.99
N GLU A 42 0.39 -2.36 6.42
CA GLU A 42 0.61 -3.21 7.58
C GLU A 42 0.58 -4.67 7.17
N SER A 43 1.58 -5.42 7.62
CA SER A 43 1.70 -6.86 7.35
C SER A 43 2.40 -7.48 8.54
N ASP A 44 1.83 -8.57 9.08
CA ASP A 44 2.41 -9.29 10.22
C ASP A 44 2.75 -8.37 11.39
N ASN A 45 1.81 -7.49 11.73
CA ASN A 45 1.95 -6.54 12.84
C ASN A 45 3.08 -5.53 12.66
N ARG A 46 3.58 -5.39 11.43
CA ARG A 46 4.57 -4.37 11.09
C ARG A 46 3.92 -3.37 10.16
N ARG A 47 4.11 -2.10 10.46
CA ARG A 47 3.48 -0.99 9.73
C ARG A 47 4.56 -0.11 9.14
N MET A 48 4.49 0.12 7.83
CA MET A 48 5.46 0.94 7.13
C MET A 48 4.79 1.99 6.29
N ASN A 49 5.50 3.10 6.09
CA ASN A 49 5.04 4.19 5.23
C ASN A 49 5.09 3.71 3.77
N ALA A 50 3.94 3.78 3.10
CA ALA A 50 3.83 3.31 1.72
C ALA A 50 4.68 4.13 0.75
N LYS A 51 5.13 5.30 1.18
CA LYS A 51 5.95 6.18 0.34
C LYS A 51 7.45 5.93 0.51
N SER A 52 7.83 4.96 1.34
CA SER A 52 9.21 4.60 1.59
C SER A 52 9.52 3.27 0.91
N LEU A 53 10.38 3.30 -0.10
CA LEU A 53 10.75 2.07 -0.80
C LEU A 53 11.44 1.09 0.13
N LEU A 54 12.36 1.58 0.96
CA LEU A 54 13.06 0.71 1.89
C LEU A 54 12.09 0.09 2.90
N GLY A 55 11.14 0.89 3.40
CA GLY A 55 10.14 0.39 4.33
C GLY A 55 9.27 -0.69 3.70
N ILE A 56 8.79 -0.46 2.49
CA ILE A 56 7.95 -1.43 1.79
C ILE A 56 8.72 -2.72 1.53
N MET A 57 9.96 -2.62 1.06
CA MET A 57 10.76 -3.82 0.79
C MET A 57 11.07 -4.60 2.06
N SER A 58 11.20 -3.90 3.19
CA SER A 58 11.52 -4.56 4.47
C SER A 58 10.38 -5.43 4.98
N LEU A 59 9.15 -5.21 4.48
CA LEU A 59 8.02 -6.03 4.90
C LEU A 59 8.03 -7.44 4.33
N GLY A 60 8.78 -7.67 3.25
CA GLY A 60 8.88 -8.99 2.65
C GLY A 60 7.54 -9.54 2.15
N ILE A 61 6.69 -8.68 1.60
CA ILE A 61 5.35 -9.06 1.18
C ILE A 61 5.41 -9.94 -0.06
N VAL A 62 4.81 -11.13 0.02
CA VAL A 62 4.78 -12.11 -1.07
C VAL A 62 3.34 -12.32 -1.53
N THR A 63 3.19 -12.95 -2.69
CA THR A 63 1.85 -13.32 -3.17
C THR A 63 1.14 -14.18 -2.13
N GLY A 64 -0.14 -13.94 -1.95
CA GLY A 64 -0.94 -14.64 -0.95
C GLY A 64 -0.96 -13.96 0.41
N ALA A 65 -0.06 -13.02 0.66
CA ALA A 65 -0.06 -12.29 1.94
C ALA A 65 -1.30 -11.42 2.05
N VAL A 66 -1.75 -11.23 3.29
CA VAL A 66 -2.85 -10.30 3.57
C VAL A 66 -2.24 -9.05 4.16
N VAL A 67 -2.52 -7.91 3.55
CA VAL A 67 -2.02 -6.63 4.03
C VAL A 67 -3.17 -5.69 4.28
N THR A 68 -2.98 -4.73 5.17
CA THR A 68 -3.95 -3.67 5.39
C THR A 68 -3.36 -2.36 4.87
N LEU A 69 -4.06 -1.75 3.92
CA LEU A 69 -3.72 -0.42 3.43
C LEU A 69 -4.56 0.59 4.18
N SER A 70 -3.93 1.64 4.68
CA SER A 70 -4.62 2.73 5.37
C SER A 70 -4.11 4.04 4.81
N ALA A 71 -5.02 4.99 4.65
CA ALA A 71 -4.66 6.31 4.15
C ALA A 71 -5.50 7.36 4.85
N ASP A 72 -4.95 8.58 4.93
CA ASP A 72 -5.71 9.71 5.42
C ASP A 72 -5.76 10.80 4.34
N GLY A 73 -6.59 11.82 4.58
CA GLY A 73 -6.71 12.93 3.67
C GLY A 73 -7.94 12.82 2.77
N ALA A 74 -8.15 13.85 1.97
CA ALA A 74 -9.34 13.95 1.14
C ALA A 74 -9.39 12.87 0.06
N ASP A 75 -8.22 12.39 -0.38
CA ASP A 75 -8.12 11.39 -1.43
C ASP A 75 -7.78 9.99 -0.88
N ALA A 76 -8.08 9.74 0.41
CA ALA A 76 -7.68 8.50 1.07
C ALA A 76 -8.22 7.26 0.37
N GLN A 77 -9.52 7.24 0.03
CA GLN A 77 -10.11 6.09 -0.62
C GLN A 77 -9.51 5.86 -2.00
N GLU A 78 -9.34 6.93 -2.75
CA GLU A 78 -8.76 6.86 -4.08
C GLU A 78 -7.34 6.31 -4.01
N ALA A 79 -6.56 6.74 -3.02
CA ALA A 79 -5.20 6.27 -2.83
C ALA A 79 -5.16 4.76 -2.56
N VAL A 80 -6.01 4.30 -1.64
CA VAL A 80 -6.05 2.87 -1.30
C VAL A 80 -6.46 2.05 -2.51
N GLU A 81 -7.44 2.51 -3.28
CA GLU A 81 -7.89 1.76 -4.47
C GLU A 81 -6.82 1.71 -5.54
N ALA A 82 -6.08 2.80 -5.73
CA ALA A 82 -5.00 2.82 -6.71
C ALA A 82 -3.88 1.84 -6.32
N LEU A 83 -3.56 1.78 -5.03
CA LEU A 83 -2.52 0.88 -4.55
C LEU A 83 -3.00 -0.57 -4.55
N GLU A 84 -4.28 -0.79 -4.26
CA GLU A 84 -4.84 -2.13 -4.35
C GLU A 84 -4.65 -2.72 -5.75
N ALA A 85 -4.86 -1.91 -6.79
CA ALA A 85 -4.71 -2.37 -8.16
C ALA A 85 -3.29 -2.91 -8.41
N LEU A 86 -2.28 -2.30 -7.79
CA LEU A 86 -0.89 -2.73 -7.93
C LEU A 86 -0.57 -3.98 -7.12
N LEU A 87 -1.48 -4.42 -6.26
CA LEU A 87 -1.31 -5.66 -5.50
C LEU A 87 -2.03 -6.83 -6.15
N GLN A 88 -2.84 -6.59 -7.18
CA GLN A 88 -3.66 -7.62 -7.79
C GLN A 88 -2.98 -8.32 -8.95
N ARG A 89 -2.04 -7.66 -9.63
CA ARG A 89 -1.35 -8.27 -10.77
C ARG A 89 -0.01 -7.57 -10.99
N ASP A 90 0.89 -8.24 -11.69
CA ASP A 90 2.18 -7.68 -12.01
C ASP A 90 2.03 -6.50 -12.99
N VAL A 91 2.91 -5.52 -12.86
CA VAL A 91 2.84 -4.29 -13.66
C VAL A 91 3.72 -4.34 -14.92
N TYR A 92 4.38 -5.45 -15.14
CA TYR A 92 5.26 -5.58 -16.30
C TYR A 92 5.21 -7.00 -16.86
#